data_90423368a87934c12aa285db915cfec0
#
_entry.id   90423368a87934c12aa285db915cfec0
#
_cell.length_a   1.000
_cell.length_b   1.000
_cell.length_c   1.000
_cell.angle_alpha   90.00
_cell.angle_beta   90.00
_cell.angle_gamma   90.00
#
_symmetry.space_group_name_H-M   'P 1'
#
loop_
_entity.id
_entity.type
_entity.pdbx_description
1 polymer ?
#
loop_
_entity_poly.entity_id
_entity_poly.type
_entity_poly.pdbx_seq_one_letter_code
_entity_poly.pdbx_strand_id
1 'polypeptide(L)'
;MKIFRTVKEMQAFASEQKKAGKVIGLVPTMGALHEGHLTLMRAAKAKCDVVIASVFVNPTQFGPNEDYDAYPRRFDEDCRKLESVGVDAVFHPEPSEMYPEGYCTYVNVDGDITHKLCGAQRPIHFRGVATVVTKLMNITRADEAFFGQKDAQQVVVVRRFVSDLNLPVHINMVPIVREESGLARSSRNAYLSPEEKQAALVLSRSLRKAKAAYEGGEKDVETLKSIVTKEIQAEPMASIDYVDLFSFPALEPIQTVDQESLLAIAVRIGKTRLIDNVILG
;
A
#
# COMPACT_ATOMS: atom_id res chain seq x y z
N MET A 1 -15.89 14.71 -11.97
CA MET A 1 -15.82 13.80 -10.82
C MET A 1 -16.73 14.30 -9.70
N LYS A 2 -17.47 13.41 -8.98
CA LYS A 2 -18.28 13.77 -7.81
C LYS A 2 -17.43 13.71 -6.53
N ILE A 3 -17.66 14.64 -5.58
CA ILE A 3 -16.97 14.65 -4.29
C ILE A 3 -18.00 14.38 -3.19
N PHE A 4 -17.72 13.37 -2.35
CA PHE A 4 -18.56 13.01 -1.21
C PHE A 4 -17.75 13.13 0.08
N ARG A 5 -18.35 13.74 1.10
CA ARG A 5 -17.71 13.98 2.39
C ARG A 5 -18.35 13.18 3.54
N THR A 6 -19.58 12.72 3.35
CA THR A 6 -20.28 11.94 4.37
C THR A 6 -20.46 10.48 3.93
N VAL A 7 -20.48 9.58 4.91
CA VAL A 7 -20.77 8.15 4.69
C VAL A 7 -22.11 7.96 4.02
N LYS A 8 -23.13 8.71 4.46
CA LYS A 8 -24.50 8.64 3.94
C LYS A 8 -24.58 8.97 2.44
N GLU A 9 -23.91 10.04 2.00
CA GLU A 9 -23.89 10.45 0.58
C GLU A 9 -23.16 9.41 -0.27
N MET A 10 -22.00 8.92 0.20
CA MET A 10 -21.23 7.91 -0.54
C MET A 10 -22.01 6.59 -0.64
N GLN A 11 -22.65 6.14 0.43
CA GLN A 11 -23.49 4.94 0.39
C GLN A 11 -24.71 5.08 -0.52
N ALA A 12 -25.34 6.27 -0.56
CA ALA A 12 -26.43 6.54 -1.47
C ALA A 12 -25.98 6.45 -2.93
N PHE A 13 -24.86 7.11 -3.27
CA PHE A 13 -24.26 7.02 -4.61
C PHE A 13 -23.91 5.58 -4.99
N ALA A 14 -23.19 4.86 -4.13
CA ALA A 14 -22.81 3.47 -4.39
C ALA A 14 -24.05 2.56 -4.59
N SER A 15 -25.09 2.75 -3.78
CA SER A 15 -26.33 2.00 -3.90
C SER A 15 -27.05 2.27 -5.21
N GLU A 16 -27.05 3.50 -5.71
CA GLU A 16 -27.59 3.87 -7.03
C GLU A 16 -26.82 3.13 -8.14
N GLN A 17 -25.48 3.16 -8.10
CA GLN A 17 -24.66 2.47 -9.10
C GLN A 17 -24.89 0.95 -9.08
N LYS A 18 -25.01 0.34 -7.89
CA LYS A 18 -25.31 -1.09 -7.74
C LYS A 18 -26.70 -1.44 -8.29
N LYS A 19 -27.72 -0.62 -8.07
CA LYS A 19 -29.07 -0.81 -8.65
C LYS A 19 -29.05 -0.74 -10.18
N ALA A 20 -28.14 0.04 -10.76
CA ALA A 20 -27.92 0.13 -12.19
C ALA A 20 -27.06 -1.05 -12.76
N GLY A 21 -26.73 -2.04 -11.95
CA GLY A 21 -25.97 -3.23 -12.35
C GLY A 21 -24.49 -2.97 -12.60
N LYS A 22 -23.93 -1.85 -12.14
CA LYS A 22 -22.55 -1.46 -12.40
C LYS A 22 -21.56 -2.13 -11.45
N VAL A 23 -20.38 -2.46 -11.98
CA VAL A 23 -19.21 -2.92 -11.23
C VAL A 23 -18.50 -1.71 -10.64
N ILE A 24 -18.32 -1.69 -9.32
CA ILE A 24 -17.67 -0.61 -8.58
C ILE A 24 -16.25 -1.02 -8.20
N GLY A 25 -15.26 -0.24 -8.66
CA GLY A 25 -13.86 -0.32 -8.25
C GLY A 25 -13.51 0.70 -7.18
N LEU A 26 -12.88 0.26 -6.10
CA LEU A 26 -12.37 1.09 -5.02
C LEU A 26 -10.84 1.18 -5.09
N VAL A 27 -10.31 2.40 -4.98
CA VAL A 27 -8.88 2.64 -4.80
C VAL A 27 -8.65 3.42 -3.50
N PRO A 28 -8.30 2.75 -2.40
CA PRO A 28 -8.04 3.41 -1.13
C PRO A 28 -6.71 4.18 -1.18
N THR A 29 -6.73 5.46 -0.82
CA THR A 29 -5.53 6.29 -0.68
C THR A 29 -5.61 7.20 0.52
N MET A 30 -4.46 7.72 0.93
CA MET A 30 -4.37 8.78 1.95
C MET A 30 -4.18 10.18 1.34
N GLY A 31 -4.28 10.32 0.01
CA GLY A 31 -3.97 11.58 -0.68
C GLY A 31 -2.49 11.75 -1.00
N ALA A 32 -2.08 12.98 -1.33
CA ALA A 32 -0.76 13.30 -1.88
C ALA A 32 -0.42 12.40 -3.07
N LEU A 33 -1.35 12.35 -4.02
CA LEU A 33 -1.35 11.39 -5.11
C LEU A 33 -0.14 11.59 -6.04
N HIS A 34 0.39 10.49 -6.51
CA HIS A 34 1.49 10.41 -7.47
C HIS A 34 1.17 9.35 -8.53
N GLU A 35 2.03 9.22 -9.54
CA GLU A 35 1.83 8.31 -10.67
C GLU A 35 1.53 6.86 -10.24
N GLY A 36 2.11 6.38 -9.13
CA GLY A 36 1.75 5.07 -8.57
C GLY A 36 0.26 4.94 -8.26
N HIS A 37 -0.35 5.96 -7.63
CA HIS A 37 -1.79 5.96 -7.37
C HIS A 37 -2.61 6.09 -8.67
N LEU A 38 -2.17 6.92 -9.61
CA LEU A 38 -2.89 7.08 -10.90
C LEU A 38 -2.88 5.78 -11.71
N THR A 39 -1.82 4.98 -11.61
CA THR A 39 -1.77 3.65 -12.22
C THR A 39 -2.81 2.70 -11.62
N LEU A 40 -3.07 2.76 -10.29
CA LEU A 40 -4.17 2.01 -9.67
C LEU A 40 -5.52 2.45 -10.23
N MET A 41 -5.74 3.76 -10.39
CA MET A 41 -6.99 4.32 -10.96
C MET A 41 -7.20 3.84 -12.39
N ARG A 42 -6.15 3.87 -13.23
CA ARG A 42 -6.23 3.36 -14.62
C ARG A 42 -6.53 1.86 -14.65
N ALA A 43 -5.91 1.06 -13.78
CA ALA A 43 -6.21 -0.36 -13.65
C ALA A 43 -7.68 -0.60 -13.24
N ALA A 44 -8.20 0.22 -12.31
CA ALA A 44 -9.61 0.17 -11.92
C ALA A 44 -10.54 0.59 -13.07
N LYS A 45 -10.22 1.65 -13.81
CA LYS A 45 -11.02 2.09 -14.98
C LYS A 45 -11.04 1.07 -16.11
N ALA A 46 -9.99 0.27 -16.25
CA ALA A 46 -9.95 -0.80 -17.26
C ALA A 46 -10.85 -2.01 -16.91
N LYS A 47 -11.26 -2.15 -15.64
CA LYS A 47 -11.98 -3.33 -15.13
C LYS A 47 -13.39 -3.02 -14.61
N CYS A 48 -13.64 -1.78 -14.22
CA CYS A 48 -14.87 -1.38 -13.52
C CYS A 48 -15.63 -0.28 -14.26
N ASP A 49 -16.96 -0.27 -14.13
CA ASP A 49 -17.84 0.75 -14.72
C ASP A 49 -17.75 2.08 -13.96
N VAL A 50 -17.54 2.02 -12.64
CA VAL A 50 -17.45 3.16 -11.74
C VAL A 50 -16.22 3.01 -10.86
N VAL A 51 -15.36 4.02 -10.85
CA VAL A 51 -14.17 4.06 -9.98
C VAL A 51 -14.35 5.09 -8.89
N ILE A 52 -14.25 4.64 -7.65
CA ILE A 52 -14.27 5.47 -6.44
C ILE A 52 -12.86 5.48 -5.85
N ALA A 53 -12.28 6.66 -5.72
CA ALA A 53 -11.06 6.86 -4.92
C ALA A 53 -11.43 7.30 -3.50
N SER A 54 -10.75 6.79 -2.46
CA SER A 54 -10.76 7.48 -1.18
C SER A 54 -9.52 8.36 -1.04
N VAL A 55 -9.69 9.54 -0.46
CA VAL A 55 -8.60 10.43 -0.03
C VAL A 55 -8.82 10.69 1.45
N PHE A 56 -8.22 9.84 2.30
CA PHE A 56 -8.43 9.88 3.75
C PHE A 56 -7.16 9.49 4.51
N VAL A 57 -6.55 10.45 5.22
CA VAL A 57 -5.43 10.18 6.11
C VAL A 57 -5.99 9.54 7.38
N ASN A 58 -5.87 8.23 7.47
CA ASN A 58 -6.49 7.44 8.53
C ASN A 58 -5.69 7.53 9.85
N PRO A 59 -6.21 8.18 10.91
CA PRO A 59 -5.46 8.36 12.15
C PRO A 59 -5.15 7.02 12.86
N THR A 60 -6.01 6.00 12.71
CA THR A 60 -5.90 4.76 13.48
C THR A 60 -4.77 3.83 13.04
N GLN A 61 -4.13 4.11 11.89
CA GLN A 61 -3.01 3.32 11.38
C GLN A 61 -1.64 3.93 11.69
N PHE A 62 -1.59 5.09 12.34
CA PHE A 62 -0.36 5.77 12.75
C PHE A 62 -0.09 5.56 14.23
N GLY A 63 1.15 5.21 14.54
CA GLY A 63 1.65 5.18 15.93
C GLY A 63 1.93 6.59 16.46
N PRO A 64 2.16 6.73 17.77
CA PRO A 64 2.38 8.03 18.42
C PRO A 64 3.56 8.84 17.87
N ASN A 65 4.57 8.16 17.28
CA ASN A 65 5.79 8.77 16.77
C ASN A 65 5.87 8.71 15.23
N GLU A 66 4.74 8.51 14.56
CA GLU A 66 4.68 8.46 13.09
C GLU A 66 4.23 9.80 12.49
N ASP A 67 4.34 9.92 11.18
CA ASP A 67 4.18 11.15 10.41
C ASP A 67 2.71 11.58 10.15
N TYR A 68 1.76 11.27 11.05
CA TYR A 68 0.35 11.59 10.85
C TYR A 68 0.09 13.09 10.63
N ASP A 69 0.66 13.93 11.50
CA ASP A 69 0.46 15.39 11.42
C ASP A 69 1.22 15.99 10.23
N ALA A 70 2.41 15.46 9.93
CA ALA A 70 3.25 15.89 8.81
C ALA A 70 2.81 15.30 7.45
N TYR A 71 1.88 14.33 7.43
CA TYR A 71 1.47 13.68 6.19
C TYR A 71 0.84 14.69 5.23
N PRO A 72 1.31 14.74 3.96
CA PRO A 72 0.90 15.80 3.02
C PRO A 72 -0.61 15.75 2.73
N ARG A 73 -1.28 16.89 2.81
CA ARG A 73 -2.70 17.07 2.50
C ARG A 73 -2.86 18.09 1.39
N ARG A 74 -3.11 17.61 0.16
CA ARG A 74 -3.18 18.44 -1.07
C ARG A 74 -4.44 18.11 -1.87
N PHE A 75 -5.60 18.19 -1.23
CA PHE A 75 -6.85 17.68 -1.79
C PHE A 75 -7.21 18.26 -3.16
N ASP A 76 -7.04 19.56 -3.39
CA ASP A 76 -7.35 20.19 -4.68
C ASP A 76 -6.42 19.70 -5.81
N GLU A 77 -5.13 19.44 -5.50
CA GLU A 77 -4.19 18.85 -6.43
C GLU A 77 -4.56 17.40 -6.71
N ASP A 78 -4.94 16.65 -5.68
CA ASP A 78 -5.40 15.27 -5.79
C ASP A 78 -6.66 15.18 -6.65
N CYS A 79 -7.63 16.07 -6.48
CA CYS A 79 -8.83 16.11 -7.32
C CYS A 79 -8.49 16.31 -8.81
N ARG A 80 -7.60 17.26 -9.14
CA ARG A 80 -7.17 17.46 -10.54
C ARG A 80 -6.53 16.20 -11.13
N LYS A 81 -5.69 15.51 -10.36
CA LYS A 81 -5.07 14.26 -10.78
C LYS A 81 -6.11 13.15 -10.99
N LEU A 82 -7.06 12.98 -10.08
CA LEU A 82 -8.14 12.00 -10.19
C LEU A 82 -9.02 12.26 -11.44
N GLU A 83 -9.38 13.51 -11.68
CA GLU A 83 -10.13 13.90 -12.87
C GLU A 83 -9.38 13.60 -14.17
N SER A 84 -8.05 13.83 -14.19
CA SER A 84 -7.23 13.57 -15.38
C SER A 84 -7.18 12.11 -15.80
N VAL A 85 -7.48 11.17 -14.89
CA VAL A 85 -7.54 9.73 -15.18
C VAL A 85 -8.96 9.16 -15.16
N GLY A 86 -9.97 10.04 -15.13
CA GLY A 86 -11.36 9.67 -15.30
C GLY A 86 -12.01 8.98 -14.11
N VAL A 87 -11.57 9.27 -12.88
CA VAL A 87 -12.21 8.79 -11.65
C VAL A 87 -13.62 9.38 -11.54
N ASP A 88 -14.62 8.57 -11.23
CA ASP A 88 -16.02 8.97 -11.23
C ASP A 88 -16.42 9.69 -9.92
N ALA A 89 -15.86 9.22 -8.79
CA ALA A 89 -16.16 9.79 -7.49
C ALA A 89 -14.94 9.74 -6.56
N VAL A 90 -14.83 10.72 -5.67
CA VAL A 90 -13.88 10.73 -4.56
C VAL A 90 -14.63 10.79 -3.23
N PHE A 91 -14.23 9.93 -2.30
CA PHE A 91 -14.69 9.95 -0.92
C PHE A 91 -13.61 10.57 -0.04
N HIS A 92 -13.91 11.74 0.52
CA HIS A 92 -12.99 12.54 1.33
C HIS A 92 -13.66 12.94 2.65
N PRO A 93 -13.85 11.96 3.57
CA PRO A 93 -14.47 12.22 4.86
C PRO A 93 -13.51 12.88 5.86
N GLU A 94 -14.07 13.57 6.84
CA GLU A 94 -13.34 13.96 8.04
C GLU A 94 -13.14 12.76 8.99
N PRO A 95 -12.12 12.78 9.87
CA PRO A 95 -11.92 11.72 10.86
C PRO A 95 -13.14 11.44 11.74
N SER A 96 -13.89 12.45 12.15
CA SER A 96 -15.12 12.32 12.94
C SER A 96 -16.26 11.63 12.19
N GLU A 97 -16.30 11.70 10.87
CA GLU A 97 -17.25 10.96 10.03
C GLU A 97 -16.93 9.46 9.99
N MET A 98 -15.65 9.13 9.94
CA MET A 98 -15.18 7.74 9.93
C MET A 98 -15.18 7.12 11.33
N TYR A 99 -14.86 7.90 12.33
CA TYR A 99 -14.73 7.49 13.73
C TYR A 99 -15.47 8.50 14.64
N PRO A 100 -16.82 8.43 14.69
CA PRO A 100 -17.61 9.33 15.52
C PRO A 100 -17.37 9.06 17.01
N GLU A 101 -17.82 9.97 17.87
CA GLU A 101 -17.78 9.79 19.32
C GLU A 101 -18.41 8.45 19.73
N GLY A 102 -17.75 7.73 20.62
CA GLY A 102 -18.17 6.38 21.04
C GLY A 102 -17.78 5.25 20.09
N TYR A 103 -17.04 5.52 19.00
CA TYR A 103 -16.56 4.47 18.11
C TYR A 103 -15.64 3.48 18.85
N CYS A 104 -15.99 2.19 18.83
CA CYS A 104 -15.27 1.15 19.58
C CYS A 104 -15.06 -0.16 18.81
N THR A 105 -15.42 -0.23 17.53
CA THR A 105 -15.35 -1.45 16.72
C THR A 105 -14.12 -1.44 15.81
N TYR A 106 -13.30 -2.49 15.87
CA TYR A 106 -12.10 -2.62 15.05
C TYR A 106 -12.05 -3.99 14.38
N VAL A 107 -11.45 -4.05 13.20
CA VAL A 107 -11.05 -5.30 12.55
C VAL A 107 -9.59 -5.56 12.89
N ASN A 108 -9.34 -6.66 13.58
CA ASN A 108 -7.99 -7.10 13.93
C ASN A 108 -7.69 -8.41 13.21
N VAL A 109 -6.53 -8.51 12.57
CA VAL A 109 -6.04 -9.73 11.96
C VAL A 109 -4.95 -10.27 12.87
N ASP A 110 -5.28 -11.30 13.63
CA ASP A 110 -4.34 -11.99 14.51
C ASP A 110 -3.59 -13.06 13.71
N GLY A 111 -2.29 -13.03 13.79
CA GLY A 111 -1.46 -14.02 13.12
C GLY A 111 -0.12 -13.45 12.67
N ASP A 112 0.78 -14.34 12.31
CA ASP A 112 2.16 -14.03 11.95
C ASP A 112 2.28 -13.02 10.81
N ILE A 113 1.30 -12.98 9.89
CA ILE A 113 1.31 -12.05 8.75
C ILE A 113 1.28 -10.57 9.17
N THR A 114 0.80 -10.26 10.37
CA THR A 114 0.75 -8.90 10.94
C THR A 114 1.88 -8.62 11.93
N HIS A 115 2.72 -9.61 12.26
CA HIS A 115 3.82 -9.50 13.22
C HIS A 115 5.20 -9.55 12.56
N LYS A 116 5.27 -9.62 11.23
CA LYS A 116 6.49 -9.60 10.41
C LYS A 116 6.66 -8.26 9.70
N LEU A 117 7.81 -8.02 9.10
CA LEU A 117 8.08 -6.87 8.24
C LEU A 117 7.62 -5.54 8.87
N CYS A 118 6.74 -4.80 8.17
CA CYS A 118 6.18 -3.55 8.69
C CYS A 118 5.39 -3.74 9.99
N GLY A 119 4.70 -4.86 10.16
CA GLY A 119 3.91 -5.13 11.35
C GLY A 119 4.74 -5.33 12.61
N ALA A 120 5.94 -5.90 12.51
CA ALA A 120 6.89 -6.02 13.62
C ALA A 120 7.29 -4.65 14.20
N GLN A 121 7.43 -3.64 13.33
CA GLN A 121 7.84 -2.29 13.70
C GLN A 121 6.66 -1.37 14.05
N ARG A 122 5.44 -1.74 13.64
CA ARG A 122 4.22 -0.92 13.72
C ARG A 122 3.04 -1.73 14.25
N PRO A 123 2.99 -2.05 15.56
CA PRO A 123 2.05 -3.03 16.13
C PRO A 123 0.56 -2.72 15.91
N ILE A 124 0.18 -1.43 15.82
CA ILE A 124 -1.22 -1.02 15.62
C ILE A 124 -1.59 -0.79 14.16
N HIS A 125 -0.59 -0.77 13.26
CA HIS A 125 -0.76 -0.36 11.87
C HIS A 125 -1.82 -1.20 11.14
N PHE A 126 -1.68 -2.50 11.13
CA PHE A 126 -2.58 -3.37 10.36
C PHE A 126 -3.98 -3.46 10.94
N ARG A 127 -4.16 -3.28 12.26
CA ARG A 127 -5.48 -3.09 12.85
C ARG A 127 -6.16 -1.83 12.30
N GLY A 128 -5.42 -0.73 12.20
CA GLY A 128 -5.92 0.51 11.60
C GLY A 128 -6.26 0.35 10.11
N VAL A 129 -5.37 -0.31 9.34
CA VAL A 129 -5.58 -0.59 7.92
C VAL A 129 -6.79 -1.50 7.71
N ALA A 130 -6.86 -2.64 8.41
CA ALA A 130 -7.97 -3.59 8.27
C ALA A 130 -9.31 -2.91 8.60
N THR A 131 -9.35 -2.09 9.64
CA THR A 131 -10.55 -1.36 10.04
C THR A 131 -11.00 -0.37 8.97
N VAL A 132 -10.10 0.52 8.51
CA VAL A 132 -10.48 1.55 7.53
C VAL A 132 -10.85 0.94 6.19
N VAL A 133 -10.10 -0.05 5.72
CA VAL A 133 -10.37 -0.68 4.42
C VAL A 133 -11.70 -1.44 4.44
N THR A 134 -12.01 -2.16 5.53
CA THR A 134 -13.32 -2.81 5.71
C THR A 134 -14.45 -1.76 5.68
N LYS A 135 -14.29 -0.62 6.37
CA LYS A 135 -15.28 0.46 6.33
C LYS A 135 -15.44 1.00 4.92
N LEU A 136 -14.34 1.28 4.21
CA LEU A 136 -14.38 1.80 2.84
C LEU A 136 -15.07 0.82 1.88
N MET A 137 -14.77 -0.48 1.95
CA MET A 137 -15.43 -1.51 1.13
C MET A 137 -16.94 -1.53 1.38
N ASN A 138 -17.38 -1.48 2.63
CA ASN A 138 -18.80 -1.46 3.00
C ASN A 138 -19.49 -0.15 2.56
N ILE A 139 -18.84 0.99 2.75
CA ILE A 139 -19.39 2.31 2.38
C ILE A 139 -19.57 2.41 0.87
N THR A 140 -18.57 1.99 0.10
CA THR A 140 -18.57 2.09 -1.36
C THR A 140 -19.24 0.91 -2.05
N ARG A 141 -19.55 -0.17 -1.32
CA ARG A 141 -20.09 -1.41 -1.88
C ARG A 141 -19.27 -1.93 -3.06
N ALA A 142 -17.95 -1.82 -2.95
CA ALA A 142 -17.02 -2.18 -4.00
C ALA A 142 -17.11 -3.66 -4.37
N ASP A 143 -17.02 -3.97 -5.66
CA ASP A 143 -16.83 -5.33 -6.18
C ASP A 143 -15.34 -5.65 -6.34
N GLU A 144 -14.55 -4.63 -6.67
CA GLU A 144 -13.12 -4.73 -6.92
C GLU A 144 -12.40 -3.67 -6.09
N ALA A 145 -11.27 -4.03 -5.49
CA ALA A 145 -10.41 -3.06 -4.81
C ALA A 145 -8.96 -3.21 -5.29
N PHE A 146 -8.27 -2.08 -5.44
CA PHE A 146 -6.93 -2.03 -6.07
C PHE A 146 -5.90 -1.50 -5.10
N PHE A 147 -4.80 -2.25 -4.93
CA PHE A 147 -3.70 -1.94 -4.04
C PHE A 147 -2.36 -2.08 -4.76
N GLY A 148 -1.39 -1.26 -4.37
CA GLY A 148 -0.05 -1.33 -4.95
C GLY A 148 0.80 -2.44 -4.33
N GLN A 149 1.55 -3.18 -5.16
CA GLN A 149 2.54 -4.18 -4.72
C GLN A 149 3.60 -3.58 -3.79
N LYS A 150 3.88 -2.29 -3.88
CA LYS A 150 4.83 -1.62 -2.99
C LYS A 150 4.53 -1.90 -1.51
N ASP A 151 3.26 -1.96 -1.16
CA ASP A 151 2.77 -2.30 0.17
C ASP A 151 2.29 -3.78 0.21
N ALA A 152 3.15 -4.71 -0.26
CA ALA A 152 2.80 -6.13 -0.48
C ALA A 152 2.25 -6.81 0.77
N GLN A 153 2.82 -6.56 1.95
CA GLN A 153 2.28 -7.08 3.21
C GLN A 153 0.85 -6.59 3.47
N GLN A 154 0.55 -5.32 3.16
CA GLN A 154 -0.81 -4.80 3.26
C GLN A 154 -1.78 -5.56 2.34
N VAL A 155 -1.36 -5.89 1.12
CA VAL A 155 -2.19 -6.68 0.19
C VAL A 155 -2.49 -8.06 0.78
N VAL A 156 -1.50 -8.73 1.38
CA VAL A 156 -1.69 -10.02 2.06
C VAL A 156 -2.69 -9.91 3.20
N VAL A 157 -2.52 -8.92 4.07
CA VAL A 157 -3.43 -8.69 5.21
C VAL A 157 -4.85 -8.37 4.72
N VAL A 158 -4.98 -7.54 3.67
CA VAL A 158 -6.29 -7.22 3.09
C VAL A 158 -6.96 -8.46 2.49
N ARG A 159 -6.25 -9.27 1.73
CA ARG A 159 -6.78 -10.53 1.19
C ARG A 159 -7.21 -11.47 2.31
N ARG A 160 -6.48 -11.52 3.40
CA ARG A 160 -6.77 -12.37 4.55
C ARG A 160 -8.11 -12.00 5.19
N PHE A 161 -8.29 -10.75 5.64
CA PHE A 161 -9.54 -10.39 6.29
C PHE A 161 -10.74 -10.35 5.32
N VAL A 162 -10.53 -10.04 4.04
CA VAL A 162 -11.60 -10.16 3.02
C VAL A 162 -12.10 -11.60 2.92
N SER A 163 -11.18 -12.56 2.90
CA SER A 163 -11.52 -13.99 2.90
C SER A 163 -12.21 -14.41 4.21
N ASP A 164 -11.62 -14.07 5.35
CA ASP A 164 -12.12 -14.50 6.68
C ASP A 164 -13.50 -13.92 7.00
N LEU A 165 -13.75 -12.68 6.58
CA LEU A 165 -15.02 -11.99 6.78
C LEU A 165 -16.04 -12.23 5.65
N ASN A 166 -15.69 -13.04 4.64
CA ASN A 166 -16.52 -13.33 3.47
C ASN A 166 -16.99 -12.05 2.76
N LEU A 167 -16.13 -11.03 2.67
CA LEU A 167 -16.47 -9.81 1.95
C LEU A 167 -16.49 -10.09 0.44
N PRO A 168 -17.56 -9.72 -0.28
CA PRO A 168 -17.69 -10.00 -1.71
C PRO A 168 -16.89 -9.01 -2.57
N VAL A 169 -15.60 -8.84 -2.27
CA VAL A 169 -14.69 -7.90 -2.94
C VAL A 169 -13.48 -8.64 -3.46
N HIS A 170 -13.17 -8.49 -4.73
CA HIS A 170 -11.94 -9.03 -5.33
C HIS A 170 -10.77 -8.06 -5.14
N ILE A 171 -9.63 -8.56 -4.68
CA ILE A 171 -8.43 -7.75 -4.39
C ILE A 171 -7.42 -7.86 -5.53
N ASN A 172 -7.20 -6.74 -6.21
CA ASN A 172 -6.22 -6.60 -7.29
C ASN A 172 -4.93 -5.98 -6.76
N MET A 173 -3.81 -6.64 -7.01
CA MET A 173 -2.49 -6.10 -6.76
C MET A 173 -1.91 -5.56 -8.07
N VAL A 174 -1.49 -4.30 -8.07
CA VAL A 174 -0.90 -3.63 -9.24
C VAL A 174 0.62 -3.48 -9.01
N PRO A 175 1.45 -3.77 -10.01
CA PRO A 175 2.90 -3.72 -9.89
C PRO A 175 3.44 -2.37 -9.41
N ILE A 176 4.65 -2.38 -8.83
CA ILE A 176 5.32 -1.17 -8.34
C ILE A 176 5.62 -0.21 -9.51
N VAL A 177 5.16 1.02 -9.37
CA VAL A 177 5.54 2.11 -10.28
C VAL A 177 6.79 2.79 -9.74
N ARG A 178 7.77 2.97 -10.62
CA ARG A 178 9.05 3.59 -10.29
C ARG A 178 9.26 4.90 -11.02
N GLU A 179 10.10 5.77 -10.47
CA GLU A 179 10.66 6.92 -11.18
C GLU A 179 11.67 6.45 -12.24
N GLU A 180 12.03 7.29 -13.18
CA GLU A 180 13.07 6.97 -14.18
C GLU A 180 14.39 6.57 -13.53
N SER A 181 14.68 7.13 -12.36
CA SER A 181 15.82 6.77 -11.52
C SER A 181 15.78 5.34 -10.96
N GLY A 182 14.59 4.70 -10.98
CA GLY A 182 14.34 3.39 -10.40
C GLY A 182 13.76 3.44 -8.98
N LEU A 183 13.69 4.60 -8.33
CA LEU A 183 13.09 4.75 -7.00
C LEU A 183 11.60 4.43 -7.05
N ALA A 184 11.11 3.58 -6.13
CA ALA A 184 9.67 3.30 -5.99
C ALA A 184 8.91 4.59 -5.65
N ARG A 185 7.82 4.86 -6.38
CA ARG A 185 6.99 6.04 -6.13
C ARG A 185 6.34 5.98 -4.76
N SER A 186 6.50 7.05 -3.98
CA SER A 186 5.95 7.21 -2.63
C SER A 186 5.70 8.67 -2.33
N SER A 187 4.61 8.97 -1.61
CA SER A 187 4.35 10.34 -1.10
C SER A 187 5.47 10.81 -0.16
N ARG A 188 6.16 9.88 0.51
CA ARG A 188 7.31 10.16 1.38
C ARG A 188 8.58 10.56 0.62
N ASN A 189 8.67 10.34 -0.70
CA ASN A 189 9.81 10.82 -1.50
C ASN A 189 9.89 12.36 -1.48
N ALA A 190 8.80 13.05 -1.17
CA ALA A 190 8.78 14.51 -1.00
C ALA A 190 9.58 15.01 0.22
N TYR A 191 9.88 14.14 1.18
CA TYR A 191 10.69 14.49 2.37
C TYR A 191 12.20 14.44 2.11
N LEU A 192 12.62 13.78 1.02
CA LEU A 192 14.04 13.54 0.73
C LEU A 192 14.68 14.78 0.10
N SER A 193 15.88 15.14 0.59
CA SER A 193 16.76 16.06 -0.13
C SER A 193 17.24 15.47 -1.46
N PRO A 194 17.86 16.25 -2.35
CA PRO A 194 18.45 15.73 -3.57
C PRO A 194 19.48 14.61 -3.30
N GLU A 195 20.33 14.79 -2.30
CA GLU A 195 21.34 13.81 -1.87
C GLU A 195 20.69 12.55 -1.31
N GLU A 196 19.68 12.70 -0.46
CA GLU A 196 18.91 11.58 0.07
C GLU A 196 18.16 10.81 -1.03
N LYS A 197 17.67 11.49 -2.08
CA LYS A 197 17.08 10.81 -3.24
C LYS A 197 18.09 9.94 -3.98
N GLN A 198 19.32 10.40 -4.13
CA GLN A 198 20.39 9.59 -4.73
C GLN A 198 20.74 8.39 -3.87
N ALA A 199 20.91 8.58 -2.56
CA ALA A 199 21.12 7.50 -1.61
C ALA A 199 19.99 6.47 -1.63
N ALA A 200 18.73 6.92 -1.73
CA ALA A 200 17.54 6.05 -1.76
C ALA A 200 17.50 5.09 -2.97
N LEU A 201 18.27 5.37 -4.04
CA LEU A 201 18.38 4.45 -5.19
C LEU A 201 19.00 3.10 -4.81
N VAL A 202 19.69 3.02 -3.65
CA VAL A 202 20.23 1.77 -3.13
C VAL A 202 19.15 0.73 -2.91
N LEU A 203 17.91 1.12 -2.56
CA LEU A 203 16.80 0.20 -2.33
C LEU A 203 16.50 -0.61 -3.61
N SER A 204 16.20 0.07 -4.71
CA SER A 204 15.89 -0.59 -5.98
C SER A 204 17.10 -1.28 -6.60
N ARG A 205 18.32 -0.74 -6.40
CA ARG A 205 19.56 -1.32 -6.89
C ARG A 205 19.87 -2.65 -6.18
N SER A 206 19.72 -2.71 -4.87
CA SER A 206 19.94 -3.93 -4.08
C SER A 206 18.96 -5.04 -4.46
N LEU A 207 17.68 -4.73 -4.60
CA LEU A 207 16.65 -5.70 -5.02
C LEU A 207 16.91 -6.22 -6.44
N ARG A 208 17.33 -5.35 -7.37
CA ARG A 208 17.69 -5.79 -8.74
C ARG A 208 18.90 -6.73 -8.74
N LYS A 209 19.90 -6.49 -7.89
CA LYS A 209 21.05 -7.41 -7.76
C LYS A 209 20.63 -8.78 -7.25
N ALA A 210 19.79 -8.82 -6.21
CA ALA A 210 19.27 -10.09 -5.70
C ALA A 210 18.41 -10.82 -6.73
N LYS A 211 17.54 -10.09 -7.44
CA LYS A 211 16.73 -10.66 -8.51
C LYS A 211 17.60 -11.23 -9.64
N ALA A 212 18.63 -10.53 -10.06
CA ALA A 212 19.56 -11.03 -11.08
C ALA A 212 20.33 -12.29 -10.60
N ALA A 213 20.72 -12.35 -9.32
CA ALA A 213 21.32 -13.55 -8.75
C ALA A 213 20.33 -14.74 -8.76
N TYR A 214 19.08 -14.50 -8.37
CA TYR A 214 18.01 -15.50 -8.43
C TYR A 214 17.78 -16.00 -9.88
N GLU A 215 17.69 -15.11 -10.85
CA GLU A 215 17.55 -15.42 -12.27
C GLU A 215 18.79 -16.17 -12.82
N GLY A 216 19.96 -15.96 -12.20
CA GLY A 216 21.21 -16.70 -12.44
C GLY A 216 21.29 -18.07 -11.76
N GLY A 217 20.24 -18.48 -11.02
CA GLY A 217 20.15 -19.79 -10.38
C GLY A 217 20.38 -19.82 -8.86
N GLU A 218 20.65 -18.66 -8.22
CA GLU A 218 20.78 -18.59 -6.76
C GLU A 218 19.37 -18.69 -6.12
N LYS A 219 19.17 -19.68 -5.25
CA LYS A 219 17.89 -19.90 -4.58
C LYS A 219 17.97 -19.85 -3.06
N ASP A 220 19.17 -19.80 -2.51
CA ASP A 220 19.36 -19.74 -1.05
C ASP A 220 18.91 -18.39 -0.50
N VAL A 221 18.01 -18.44 0.47
CA VAL A 221 17.38 -17.25 1.06
C VAL A 221 18.40 -16.35 1.73
N GLU A 222 19.33 -16.92 2.50
CA GLU A 222 20.32 -16.12 3.25
C GLU A 222 21.35 -15.49 2.31
N THR A 223 21.70 -16.16 1.23
CA THR A 223 22.56 -15.61 0.17
C THR A 223 21.88 -14.41 -0.51
N LEU A 224 20.61 -14.55 -0.91
CA LEU A 224 19.85 -13.45 -1.53
C LEU A 224 19.68 -12.25 -0.58
N LYS A 225 19.37 -12.49 0.70
CA LYS A 225 19.29 -11.45 1.72
C LYS A 225 20.65 -10.77 1.95
N SER A 226 21.74 -11.54 1.94
CA SER A 226 23.11 -11.02 2.11
C SER A 226 23.51 -10.09 0.97
N ILE A 227 23.14 -10.41 -0.29
CA ILE A 227 23.36 -9.54 -1.46
C ILE A 227 22.70 -8.16 -1.23
N VAL A 228 21.44 -8.16 -0.81
CA VAL A 228 20.69 -6.93 -0.53
C VAL A 228 21.31 -6.16 0.63
N THR A 229 21.58 -6.84 1.73
CA THR A 229 22.13 -6.24 2.95
C THR A 229 23.48 -5.55 2.70
N LYS A 230 24.41 -6.24 2.02
CA LYS A 230 25.74 -5.69 1.69
C LYS A 230 25.63 -4.45 0.80
N GLU A 231 24.72 -4.48 -0.19
CA GLU A 231 24.52 -3.34 -1.09
C GLU A 231 23.99 -2.12 -0.34
N ILE A 232 23.01 -2.32 0.57
CA ILE A 232 22.44 -1.23 1.36
C ILE A 232 23.47 -0.70 2.36
N GLN A 233 24.24 -1.56 3.02
CA GLN A 233 25.26 -1.16 4.00
C GLN A 233 26.43 -0.37 3.38
N ALA A 234 26.64 -0.48 2.07
CA ALA A 234 27.62 0.34 1.35
C ALA A 234 27.18 1.81 1.18
N GLU A 235 25.91 2.13 1.44
CA GLU A 235 25.37 3.49 1.37
C GLU A 235 25.40 4.15 2.76
N PRO A 236 26.26 5.16 3.00
CA PRO A 236 26.44 5.75 4.34
C PRO A 236 25.18 6.39 4.93
N MET A 237 24.25 6.86 4.09
CA MET A 237 23.00 7.48 4.52
C MET A 237 21.89 6.47 4.82
N ALA A 238 22.13 5.17 4.57
CA ALA A 238 21.12 4.13 4.71
C ALA A 238 21.24 3.40 6.05
N SER A 239 20.11 3.18 6.72
CA SER A 239 19.98 2.32 7.90
C SER A 239 18.88 1.31 7.67
N ILE A 240 19.21 0.02 7.76
CA ILE A 240 18.28 -1.09 7.53
C ILE A 240 17.35 -1.26 8.72
N ASP A 241 16.04 -1.25 8.49
CA ASP A 241 15.06 -1.72 9.47
C ASP A 241 14.86 -3.23 9.35
N TYR A 242 14.68 -3.72 8.10
CA TYR A 242 14.66 -5.15 7.80
C TYR A 242 15.06 -5.43 6.34
N VAL A 243 15.58 -6.64 6.11
CA VAL A 243 15.72 -7.33 4.81
C VAL A 243 15.23 -8.75 5.04
N ASP A 244 14.07 -9.08 4.49
CA ASP A 244 13.46 -10.38 4.70
C ASP A 244 12.90 -10.98 3.42
N LEU A 245 12.89 -12.33 3.39
CA LEU A 245 12.38 -13.10 2.28
C LEU A 245 11.45 -14.20 2.81
N PHE A 246 10.22 -14.20 2.31
CA PHE A 246 9.15 -15.14 2.70
C PHE A 246 8.46 -15.71 1.47
N SER A 247 7.76 -16.83 1.62
CA SER A 247 6.82 -17.30 0.60
C SER A 247 5.76 -16.21 0.33
N PHE A 248 5.21 -16.17 -0.87
CA PHE A 248 4.13 -15.24 -1.22
C PHE A 248 2.95 -16.01 -1.83
N PRO A 249 1.70 -15.72 -1.42
CA PRO A 249 1.27 -14.66 -0.49
C PRO A 249 1.21 -15.09 0.98
N ALA A 250 1.63 -16.30 1.38
CA ALA A 250 1.47 -16.81 2.74
C ALA A 250 2.35 -16.08 3.79
N LEU A 251 3.46 -15.47 3.37
CA LEU A 251 4.49 -14.88 4.22
C LEU A 251 5.07 -15.88 5.23
N GLU A 252 5.22 -17.13 4.86
CA GLU A 252 5.86 -18.16 5.68
C GLU A 252 7.38 -18.14 5.52
N PRO A 253 8.16 -18.46 6.57
CA PRO A 253 9.60 -18.62 6.46
C PRO A 253 9.95 -19.74 5.47
N ILE A 254 10.93 -19.47 4.62
CA ILE A 254 11.48 -20.45 3.66
C ILE A 254 13.00 -20.43 3.73
N GLN A 255 13.64 -21.52 3.29
CA GLN A 255 15.10 -21.62 3.19
C GLN A 255 15.57 -21.48 1.74
N THR A 256 14.71 -21.89 0.79
CA THR A 256 14.96 -21.85 -0.65
C THR A 256 13.79 -21.23 -1.39
N VAL A 257 14.08 -20.50 -2.47
CA VAL A 257 13.07 -19.86 -3.34
C VAL A 257 12.67 -20.86 -4.43
N ASP A 258 11.75 -21.76 -4.09
CA ASP A 258 11.20 -22.78 -4.99
C ASP A 258 9.75 -22.49 -5.40
N GLN A 259 9.19 -21.41 -4.91
CA GLN A 259 7.84 -20.91 -5.19
C GLN A 259 7.84 -19.39 -5.22
N GLU A 260 6.73 -18.79 -5.63
CA GLU A 260 6.57 -17.35 -5.58
C GLU A 260 6.89 -16.83 -4.17
N SER A 261 7.81 -15.85 -4.08
CA SER A 261 8.38 -15.40 -2.81
C SER A 261 8.59 -13.89 -2.82
N LEU A 262 8.38 -13.25 -1.67
CA LEU A 262 8.51 -11.81 -1.47
C LEU A 262 9.85 -11.50 -0.79
N LEU A 263 10.77 -10.86 -1.52
CA LEU A 263 11.94 -10.22 -0.94
C LEU A 263 11.59 -8.76 -0.66
N ALA A 264 11.45 -8.41 0.61
CA ALA A 264 10.99 -7.10 1.06
C ALA A 264 12.03 -6.41 1.95
N ILE A 265 12.14 -5.10 1.79
CA ILE A 265 13.07 -4.26 2.55
C ILE A 265 12.38 -3.03 3.13
N ALA A 266 12.86 -2.62 4.30
CA ALA A 266 12.61 -1.29 4.83
C ALA A 266 13.94 -0.66 5.24
N VAL A 267 14.15 0.55 4.77
CA VAL A 267 15.42 1.28 4.95
C VAL A 267 15.10 2.73 5.30
N ARG A 268 15.83 3.26 6.28
CA ARG A 268 15.82 4.70 6.56
C ARG A 268 16.91 5.37 5.76
N ILE A 269 16.55 6.42 5.06
CA ILE A 269 17.48 7.37 4.44
C ILE A 269 17.33 8.67 5.22
N GLY A 270 18.36 9.04 5.97
CA GLY A 270 18.23 10.09 6.96
C GLY A 270 17.07 9.78 7.95
N LYS A 271 16.08 10.65 8.01
CA LYS A 271 14.89 10.47 8.86
C LYS A 271 13.74 9.73 8.15
N THR A 272 13.79 9.60 6.84
CA THR A 272 12.69 9.07 6.04
C THR A 272 12.76 7.55 5.91
N ARG A 273 11.72 6.85 6.37
CA ARG A 273 11.57 5.41 6.21
C ARG A 273 10.95 5.09 4.85
N LEU A 274 11.66 4.33 4.05
CA LEU A 274 11.23 3.87 2.73
C LEU A 274 11.09 2.35 2.73
N ILE A 275 10.15 1.85 1.93
CA ILE A 275 9.98 0.41 1.68
C ILE A 275 10.01 0.13 0.18
N ASP A 276 10.51 -1.04 -0.16
CA ASP A 276 10.49 -1.57 -1.52
C ASP A 276 10.48 -3.10 -1.46
N ASN A 277 10.15 -3.75 -2.57
CA ASN A 277 10.15 -5.20 -2.66
C ASN A 277 10.27 -5.69 -4.10
N VAL A 278 10.53 -6.97 -4.23
CA VAL A 278 10.44 -7.71 -5.48
C VAL A 278 9.84 -9.09 -5.21
N ILE A 279 9.02 -9.57 -6.14
CA ILE A 279 8.53 -10.94 -6.14
C ILE A 279 9.50 -11.75 -7.02
N LEU A 280 9.95 -12.88 -6.46
CA LEU A 280 10.79 -13.89 -7.08
C LEU A 280 9.93 -15.16 -7.29
N GLY A 281 10.01 -15.75 -8.47
CA GLY A 281 9.20 -16.91 -8.82
C GLY A 281 8.80 -16.93 -10.28
#